data_c64e59ad8c4ac92ae4aba526a9d8b2bf
#
_entry.id   c64e59ad8c4ac92ae4aba526a9d8b2bf
#
_cell.length_a   1.000
_cell.length_b   1.000
_cell.length_c   1.000
_cell.angle_alpha   90.00
_cell.angle_beta   90.00
_cell.angle_gamma   90.00
#
_symmetry.space_group_name_H-M   'P 1'
#
loop_
_entity.id
_entity.type
_entity.pdbx_description
1 polymer ?
#
loop_
_entity_poly.entity_id
_entity_poly.type
_entity_poly.pdbx_seq_one_letter_code
_entity_poly.pdbx_strand_id
1 'polypeptide(L)'
;LAGKMIEDLAEEFHITWGRDWCMLDVDERRPGSLDAYTFGGRVSIVTDDKARTYAKLETIGLGLPKVKLPAFRVRTKARPMPLQESWPPKTVQAFLKWQNTLDSTCRKKVEQRLMEMFRVKVPRVLVLIDSPQVQYGVAVTLKRDPAGMDNKSSLREILYRLPIHRISVCRIDDRYLAERNLPGSKTLAGLKVGLVGCGTIGGYLAEMLAKAGAGTIGGKLTLVDMGSLEPGNLGRHRLGFDALIKKKAEAMCDELRRVAPGIDAAAVVGDVKAANM
;
A
#
# COMPACT_ATOMS: atom_id res chain seq x y z
N LEU A 1 28.70 -15.23 13.08
CA LEU A 1 28.68 -13.76 12.94
C LEU A 1 28.17 -13.33 11.56
N ALA A 2 28.65 -13.92 10.46
CA ALA A 2 28.22 -13.55 9.10
C ALA A 2 26.72 -13.85 8.87
N GLY A 3 26.18 -14.96 9.36
CA GLY A 3 24.76 -15.30 9.20
C GLY A 3 23.85 -14.30 9.91
N LYS A 4 24.16 -13.90 11.13
CA LYS A 4 23.38 -12.91 11.89
C LYS A 4 23.42 -11.52 11.22
N MET A 5 24.57 -11.12 10.69
CA MET A 5 24.73 -9.85 9.97
C MET A 5 23.91 -9.82 8.67
N ILE A 6 23.73 -10.96 8.00
CA ILE A 6 22.89 -11.08 6.81
C ILE A 6 21.40 -10.99 7.16
N GLU A 7 20.98 -11.57 8.29
CA GLU A 7 19.62 -11.45 8.82
C GLU A 7 19.29 -9.99 9.19
N ASP A 8 20.18 -9.32 9.91
CA ASP A 8 20.05 -7.91 10.28
C ASP A 8 19.96 -7.00 9.03
N LEU A 9 20.78 -7.26 8.00
CA LEU A 9 20.70 -6.53 6.71
C LEU A 9 19.40 -6.81 5.93
N ALA A 10 18.81 -7.97 6.07
CA ALA A 10 17.54 -8.29 5.45
C ALA A 10 16.37 -7.59 6.17
N GLU A 11 16.44 -7.43 7.49
CA GLU A 11 15.47 -6.66 8.28
C GLU A 11 15.57 -5.16 7.96
N GLU A 12 16.78 -4.66 7.70
CA GLU A 12 17.06 -3.27 7.34
C GLU A 12 17.03 -3.02 5.81
N PHE A 13 16.52 -3.96 5.03
CA PHE A 13 16.56 -3.88 3.57
C PHE A 13 16.07 -2.53 3.02
N HIS A 14 14.97 -1.99 3.55
CA HIS A 14 14.42 -0.72 3.11
C HIS A 14 15.38 0.47 3.33
N ILE A 15 16.19 0.44 4.38
CA ILE A 15 17.16 1.51 4.71
C ILE A 15 18.24 1.57 3.63
N THR A 16 18.70 0.40 3.16
CA THR A 16 19.78 0.29 2.18
C THR A 16 19.29 0.30 0.75
N TRP A 17 18.00 -0.04 0.50
CA TRP A 17 17.46 -0.19 -0.84
C TRP A 17 17.26 1.15 -1.55
N GLY A 18 16.52 2.07 -0.99
CA GLY A 18 16.27 3.34 -1.67
C GLY A 18 15.53 4.37 -0.82
N ARG A 19 15.61 5.65 -1.26
CA ARG A 19 14.98 6.79 -0.59
C ARG A 19 13.65 7.21 -1.22
N ASP A 20 13.35 6.71 -2.42
CA ASP A 20 12.07 6.98 -3.07
C ASP A 20 11.02 6.01 -2.53
N TRP A 21 9.79 6.49 -2.38
CA TRP A 21 8.70 5.77 -1.73
C TRP A 21 7.59 5.44 -2.71
N CYS A 22 7.00 4.28 -2.54
CA CYS A 22 5.77 3.90 -3.23
C CYS A 22 4.74 3.41 -2.23
N MET A 23 3.61 4.08 -2.15
CA MET A 23 2.43 3.59 -1.45
C MET A 23 1.73 2.56 -2.35
N LEU A 24 1.53 1.35 -1.84
CA LEU A 24 0.87 0.27 -2.55
C LEU A 24 -0.51 0.01 -1.93
N ASP A 25 -1.56 0.45 -2.64
CA ASP A 25 -2.96 0.24 -2.26
C ASP A 25 -3.60 -0.76 -3.22
N VAL A 26 -3.25 -2.04 -3.05
CA VAL A 26 -3.68 -3.15 -3.91
C VAL A 26 -4.16 -4.30 -3.05
N ASP A 27 -5.47 -4.54 -3.04
CA ASP A 27 -6.06 -5.67 -2.30
C ASP A 27 -5.89 -7.00 -3.02
N GLU A 28 -5.85 -6.99 -4.35
CA GLU A 28 -5.64 -8.20 -5.12
C GLU A 28 -4.19 -8.67 -5.07
N ARG A 29 -3.99 -9.93 -4.69
CA ARG A 29 -2.66 -10.57 -4.67
C ARG A 29 -2.23 -11.12 -6.04
N ARG A 30 -2.93 -10.77 -7.12
CA ARG A 30 -2.61 -11.26 -8.46
C ARG A 30 -1.54 -10.40 -9.13
N PRO A 31 -0.48 -11.01 -9.72
CA PRO A 31 0.45 -10.25 -10.56
C PRO A 31 -0.27 -9.68 -11.77
N GLY A 32 0.04 -8.45 -12.15
CA GLY A 32 -0.59 -7.82 -13.30
C GLY A 32 -0.15 -6.38 -13.54
N SER A 33 -0.79 -5.76 -14.51
CA SER A 33 -0.66 -4.33 -14.76
C SER A 33 -1.52 -3.56 -13.77
N LEU A 34 -0.96 -2.47 -13.23
CA LEU A 34 -1.58 -1.64 -12.20
C LEU A 34 -1.50 -0.16 -12.61
N ASP A 35 -2.37 0.64 -12.03
CA ASP A 35 -2.30 2.09 -12.19
C ASP A 35 -1.31 2.68 -11.19
N ALA A 36 -0.35 3.43 -11.68
CA ALA A 36 0.60 4.17 -10.86
C ALA A 36 0.53 5.67 -11.14
N TYR A 37 0.72 6.45 -10.09
CA TYR A 37 0.73 7.90 -10.12
C TYR A 37 1.95 8.41 -9.38
N THR A 38 2.53 9.56 -9.79
CA THR A 38 3.71 10.11 -9.13
C THR A 38 3.46 11.50 -8.58
N PHE A 39 4.01 11.76 -7.39
CA PHE A 39 4.04 13.05 -6.73
C PHE A 39 5.48 13.60 -6.77
N GLY A 40 5.74 14.65 -7.53
CA GLY A 40 7.05 15.34 -7.56
C GLY A 40 8.26 14.45 -7.87
N GLY A 41 8.06 13.27 -8.45
CA GLY A 41 9.13 12.38 -8.92
C GLY A 41 9.74 11.42 -7.89
N ARG A 42 9.54 11.60 -6.59
CA ARG A 42 10.10 10.74 -5.52
C ARG A 42 9.08 9.86 -4.83
N VAL A 43 7.83 10.27 -4.80
CA VAL A 43 6.74 9.50 -4.20
C VAL A 43 5.83 9.01 -5.30
N SER A 44 5.48 7.75 -5.24
CA SER A 44 4.51 7.14 -6.16
C SER A 44 3.41 6.46 -5.37
N ILE A 45 2.27 6.28 -6.00
CA ILE A 45 1.19 5.44 -5.49
C ILE A 45 0.76 4.47 -6.57
N VAL A 46 0.55 3.23 -6.19
CA VAL A 46 0.10 2.15 -7.07
C VAL A 46 -1.19 1.57 -6.52
N THR A 47 -2.20 1.46 -7.36
CA THR A 47 -3.53 1.04 -6.98
C THR A 47 -4.19 0.12 -8.00
N ASP A 48 -5.09 -0.73 -7.54
CA ASP A 48 -6.08 -1.48 -8.32
C ASP A 48 -7.49 -0.86 -8.23
N ASP A 49 -7.72 0.06 -7.27
CA ASP A 49 -8.96 0.80 -7.09
C ASP A 49 -8.70 2.28 -6.84
N LYS A 50 -8.94 3.08 -7.89
CA LYS A 50 -8.69 4.52 -7.88
C LYS A 50 -9.56 5.27 -6.86
N ALA A 51 -10.83 4.87 -6.71
CA ALA A 51 -11.77 5.57 -5.81
C ALA A 51 -11.38 5.36 -4.34
N ARG A 52 -11.07 4.11 -3.97
CA ARG A 52 -10.58 3.76 -2.63
C ARG A 52 -9.30 4.53 -2.30
N THR A 53 -8.34 4.53 -3.20
CA THR A 53 -7.07 5.22 -3.00
C THR A 53 -7.25 6.73 -2.90
N TYR A 54 -8.13 7.31 -3.71
CA TYR A 54 -8.44 8.74 -3.64
C TYR A 54 -8.98 9.12 -2.25
N ALA A 55 -9.95 8.36 -1.72
CA ALA A 55 -10.51 8.61 -0.39
C ALA A 55 -9.42 8.58 0.71
N LYS A 56 -8.46 7.64 0.62
CA LYS A 56 -7.31 7.58 1.55
C LYS A 56 -6.39 8.79 1.44
N LEU A 57 -6.09 9.24 0.23
CA LEU A 57 -5.23 10.39 0.00
C LEU A 57 -5.89 11.71 0.44
N GLU A 58 -7.19 11.84 0.25
CA GLU A 58 -7.96 13.01 0.64
C GLU A 58 -7.90 13.28 2.15
N THR A 59 -7.86 12.21 2.98
CA THR A 59 -7.72 12.37 4.44
C THR A 59 -6.41 12.99 4.88
N ILE A 60 -5.37 12.94 4.05
CA ILE A 60 -4.07 13.56 4.29
C ILE A 60 -3.85 14.82 3.43
N GLY A 61 -4.92 15.37 2.85
CA GLY A 61 -4.88 16.57 2.03
C GLY A 61 -4.21 16.40 0.66
N LEU A 62 -4.09 15.16 0.17
CA LEU A 62 -3.52 14.85 -1.13
C LEU A 62 -4.61 14.39 -2.10
N GLY A 63 -4.52 14.86 -3.34
CA GLY A 63 -5.29 14.30 -4.46
C GLY A 63 -4.45 13.33 -5.29
N LEU A 64 -5.10 12.50 -6.11
CA LEU A 64 -4.37 11.68 -7.08
C LEU A 64 -3.72 12.56 -8.15
N PRO A 65 -2.42 12.38 -8.42
CA PRO A 65 -1.76 13.11 -9.49
C PRO A 65 -2.37 12.79 -10.86
N LYS A 66 -2.26 13.75 -11.80
CA LYS A 66 -2.76 13.56 -13.17
C LYS A 66 -1.88 12.63 -14.02
N VAL A 67 -0.60 12.50 -13.67
CA VAL A 67 0.38 11.72 -14.45
C VAL A 67 0.28 10.26 -14.08
N LYS A 68 -0.25 9.47 -15.00
CA LYS A 68 -0.32 8.01 -14.90
C LYS A 68 0.92 7.38 -15.53
N LEU A 69 1.46 6.35 -14.86
CA LEU A 69 2.58 5.54 -15.32
C LEU A 69 2.17 4.07 -15.40
N PRO A 70 2.68 3.28 -16.34
CA PRO A 70 2.54 1.84 -16.28
C PRO A 70 3.31 1.30 -15.07
N ALA A 71 2.66 0.42 -14.32
CA ALA A 71 3.24 -0.31 -13.22
C ALA A 71 2.95 -1.79 -13.35
N PHE A 72 3.92 -2.62 -12.98
CA PHE A 72 3.79 -4.07 -12.99
C PHE A 72 4.21 -4.62 -11.64
N ARG A 73 3.46 -5.61 -11.16
CA ARG A 73 3.80 -6.37 -9.98
C ARG A 73 4.23 -7.78 -10.36
N VAL A 74 5.44 -8.15 -9.95
CA VAL A 74 5.99 -9.49 -10.17
C VAL A 74 6.18 -10.16 -8.82
N ARG A 75 5.60 -11.33 -8.64
CA ARG A 75 5.72 -12.09 -7.40
C ARG A 75 6.93 -13.01 -7.43
N THR A 76 7.62 -13.09 -6.30
CA THR A 76 8.67 -14.07 -6.03
C THR A 76 8.46 -14.75 -4.68
N LYS A 77 9.02 -15.96 -4.50
CA LYS A 77 9.11 -16.62 -3.20
C LYS A 77 10.45 -16.36 -2.50
N ALA A 78 11.39 -15.75 -3.20
CA ALA A 78 12.72 -15.46 -2.67
C ALA A 78 12.69 -14.22 -1.78
N ARG A 79 13.46 -14.25 -0.70
CA ARG A 79 13.73 -13.07 0.14
C ARG A 79 14.78 -12.20 -0.54
N PRO A 80 14.64 -10.87 -0.53
CA PRO A 80 15.69 -10.02 -1.02
C PRO A 80 16.90 -10.07 -0.06
N MET A 81 18.06 -10.38 -0.62
CA MET A 81 19.32 -10.41 0.14
C MET A 81 20.33 -9.48 -0.53
N PRO A 82 20.94 -8.55 0.19
CA PRO A 82 22.00 -7.72 -0.33
C PRO A 82 23.19 -8.56 -0.82
N LEU A 83 23.81 -8.16 -1.94
CA LEU A 83 25.09 -8.72 -2.40
C LEU A 83 26.24 -7.89 -1.87
N GLN A 84 27.34 -8.53 -1.48
CA GLN A 84 28.46 -7.84 -0.82
C GLN A 84 29.22 -6.87 -1.73
N GLU A 85 29.39 -7.16 -3.03
CA GLU A 85 30.36 -6.45 -3.90
C GLU A 85 29.78 -5.30 -4.75
N SER A 86 28.49 -5.23 -5.00
CA SER A 86 27.88 -4.20 -5.87
C SER A 86 26.51 -3.74 -5.41
N TRP A 87 26.33 -3.76 -4.12
CA TRP A 87 25.08 -3.32 -3.50
C TRP A 87 25.06 -1.81 -3.23
N PRO A 88 23.94 -1.15 -3.47
CA PRO A 88 22.76 -1.59 -4.18
C PRO A 88 22.89 -1.43 -5.70
N PRO A 89 22.13 -2.20 -6.53
CA PRO A 89 22.23 -2.13 -7.99
C PRO A 89 21.86 -0.74 -8.51
N LYS A 90 22.59 -0.25 -9.52
CA LYS A 90 22.41 1.10 -10.09
C LYS A 90 21.84 1.10 -11.51
N THR A 91 21.94 -0.02 -12.23
CA THR A 91 21.47 -0.16 -13.61
C THR A 91 20.50 -1.33 -13.75
N VAL A 92 19.76 -1.36 -14.86
CA VAL A 92 18.88 -2.48 -15.20
C VAL A 92 19.65 -3.80 -15.22
N GLN A 93 20.86 -3.83 -15.82
CA GLN A 93 21.69 -5.02 -15.86
C GLN A 93 22.06 -5.52 -14.45
N ALA A 94 22.56 -4.63 -13.60
CA ALA A 94 22.93 -4.98 -12.24
C ALA A 94 21.72 -5.48 -11.43
N PHE A 95 20.57 -4.85 -11.60
CA PHE A 95 19.32 -5.28 -10.97
C PHE A 95 18.88 -6.66 -11.44
N LEU A 96 18.87 -6.91 -12.74
CA LEU A 96 18.52 -8.21 -13.31
C LEU A 96 19.51 -9.31 -12.92
N LYS A 97 20.81 -8.99 -12.83
CA LYS A 97 21.84 -9.92 -12.34
C LYS A 97 21.56 -10.31 -10.90
N TRP A 98 21.30 -9.34 -10.04
CA TRP A 98 20.94 -9.58 -8.66
C TRP A 98 19.63 -10.38 -8.53
N GLN A 99 18.57 -10.02 -9.26
CA GLN A 99 17.33 -10.81 -9.27
C GLN A 99 17.55 -12.25 -9.72
N ASN A 100 18.47 -12.50 -10.64
CA ASN A 100 18.78 -13.84 -11.10
C ASN A 100 19.42 -14.73 -10.01
N THR A 101 20.15 -14.14 -9.08
CA THR A 101 20.71 -14.88 -7.93
C THR A 101 19.64 -15.24 -6.90
N LEU A 102 18.54 -14.48 -6.85
CA LEU A 102 17.43 -14.73 -5.93
C LEU A 102 16.38 -15.66 -6.55
N ASP A 103 15.92 -15.32 -7.75
CA ASP A 103 14.86 -16.04 -8.47
C ASP A 103 14.98 -15.75 -9.98
N SER A 104 15.45 -16.73 -10.73
CA SER A 104 15.60 -16.63 -12.17
C SER A 104 14.28 -16.44 -12.93
N THR A 105 13.17 -16.96 -12.39
CA THR A 105 11.83 -16.81 -12.98
C THR A 105 11.32 -15.38 -12.81
N CYS A 106 11.50 -14.81 -11.61
CA CYS A 106 11.20 -13.41 -11.35
C CYS A 106 12.02 -12.50 -12.28
N ARG A 107 13.32 -12.74 -12.39
CA ARG A 107 14.23 -12.02 -13.30
C ARG A 107 13.73 -12.02 -14.74
N LYS A 108 13.33 -13.18 -15.28
CA LYS A 108 12.82 -13.31 -16.66
C LYS A 108 11.56 -12.48 -16.88
N LYS A 109 10.61 -12.53 -15.93
CA LYS A 109 9.36 -11.75 -15.99
C LYS A 109 9.63 -10.24 -15.95
N VAL A 110 10.52 -9.79 -15.08
CA VAL A 110 10.92 -8.38 -15.00
C VAL A 110 11.55 -7.91 -16.29
N GLU A 111 12.50 -8.65 -16.83
CA GLU A 111 13.15 -8.32 -18.10
C GLU A 111 12.16 -8.24 -19.25
N GLN A 112 11.25 -9.22 -19.37
CA GLN A 112 10.21 -9.23 -20.38
C GLN A 112 9.35 -7.97 -20.31
N ARG A 113 8.87 -7.59 -19.12
CA ARG A 113 8.04 -6.38 -18.93
C ARG A 113 8.80 -5.09 -19.28
N LEU A 114 10.05 -4.98 -18.86
CA LEU A 114 10.87 -3.82 -19.22
C LEU A 114 11.08 -3.72 -20.72
N MET A 115 11.35 -4.85 -21.40
CA MET A 115 11.52 -4.89 -22.86
C MET A 115 10.24 -4.55 -23.62
N GLU A 116 9.08 -5.04 -23.14
CA GLU A 116 7.77 -4.69 -23.72
C GLU A 116 7.55 -3.18 -23.66
N MET A 117 7.72 -2.56 -22.49
CA MET A 117 7.55 -1.12 -22.30
C MET A 117 8.55 -0.29 -23.09
N PHE A 118 9.79 -0.77 -23.21
CA PHE A 118 10.83 -0.11 -24.00
C PHE A 118 10.50 -0.13 -25.50
N ARG A 119 9.94 -1.23 -26.02
CA ARG A 119 9.51 -1.33 -27.42
C ARG A 119 8.36 -0.38 -27.76
N VAL A 120 7.38 -0.26 -26.89
CA VAL A 120 6.24 0.66 -27.06
C VAL A 120 6.56 2.11 -26.68
N LYS A 121 7.84 2.41 -26.40
CA LYS A 121 8.36 3.75 -26.12
C LYS A 121 7.70 4.45 -24.94
N VAL A 122 7.32 3.71 -23.92
CA VAL A 122 6.83 4.29 -22.67
C VAL A 122 7.96 5.12 -22.03
N PRO A 123 7.70 6.36 -21.58
CA PRO A 123 8.78 7.22 -21.06
C PRO A 123 9.33 6.76 -19.71
N ARG A 124 8.51 6.15 -18.88
CA ARG A 124 8.89 5.64 -17.55
C ARG A 124 8.00 4.49 -17.15
N VAL A 125 8.56 3.50 -16.47
CA VAL A 125 7.85 2.32 -15.97
C VAL A 125 8.23 2.04 -14.53
N LEU A 126 7.29 1.54 -13.75
CA LEU A 126 7.46 1.08 -12.38
C LEU A 126 7.34 -0.44 -12.33
N VAL A 127 8.33 -1.12 -11.79
CA VAL A 127 8.29 -2.56 -11.55
C VAL A 127 8.38 -2.82 -10.05
N LEU A 128 7.35 -3.45 -9.50
CA LEU A 128 7.25 -3.82 -8.09
C LEU A 128 7.51 -5.31 -7.95
N ILE A 129 8.31 -5.67 -6.96
CA ILE A 129 8.58 -7.06 -6.61
C ILE A 129 7.85 -7.37 -5.29
N ASP A 130 6.95 -8.33 -5.38
CA ASP A 130 6.16 -8.83 -4.25
C ASP A 130 6.86 -10.08 -3.68
N SER A 131 7.66 -9.90 -2.65
CA SER A 131 8.33 -10.97 -1.93
C SER A 131 7.63 -11.26 -0.59
N PRO A 132 7.84 -12.44 0.02
CA PRO A 132 7.10 -12.84 1.22
C PRO A 132 7.21 -11.89 2.40
N GLN A 133 8.31 -11.17 2.54
CA GLN A 133 8.59 -10.33 3.71
C GLN A 133 8.62 -8.85 3.37
N VAL A 134 9.09 -8.51 2.18
CA VAL A 134 9.37 -7.13 1.79
C VAL A 134 8.90 -6.89 0.36
N GLN A 135 8.14 -5.83 0.15
CA GLN A 135 7.86 -5.32 -1.18
C GLN A 135 8.89 -4.23 -1.51
N TYR A 136 9.44 -4.32 -2.71
CA TYR A 136 10.39 -3.34 -3.22
C TYR A 136 10.19 -3.15 -4.72
N GLY A 137 10.79 -2.13 -5.28
CA GLY A 137 10.63 -1.87 -6.70
C GLY A 137 11.73 -1.03 -7.29
N VAL A 138 11.63 -0.86 -8.60
CA VAL A 138 12.46 0.04 -9.39
C VAL A 138 11.61 0.83 -10.37
N ALA A 139 11.92 2.12 -10.52
CA ALA A 139 11.45 2.89 -11.66
C ALA A 139 12.58 3.01 -12.68
N VAL A 140 12.24 2.83 -13.96
CA VAL A 140 13.17 2.97 -15.08
C VAL A 140 12.63 4.04 -16.02
N THR A 141 13.44 5.06 -16.29
CA THR A 141 13.17 6.05 -17.34
C THR A 141 13.64 5.47 -18.65
N LEU A 142 12.70 5.18 -19.56
CA LEU A 142 12.95 4.47 -20.82
C LEU A 142 13.20 5.43 -21.98
N LYS A 143 13.62 6.68 -21.71
CA LYS A 143 13.99 7.62 -22.77
C LYS A 143 15.22 7.10 -23.51
N ARG A 144 15.13 7.05 -24.83
CA ARG A 144 16.28 6.84 -25.68
C ARG A 144 16.98 8.18 -25.81
N ASP A 145 18.23 8.25 -25.38
CA ASP A 145 19.08 9.41 -25.68
C ASP A 145 19.65 9.22 -27.10
N PRO A 146 19.25 10.04 -28.09
CA PRO A 146 19.75 9.92 -29.45
C PRO A 146 21.28 10.14 -29.57
N ALA A 147 21.83 10.92 -28.64
CA ALA A 147 23.24 11.32 -28.66
C ALA A 147 24.22 10.22 -28.18
N GLY A 148 23.74 9.22 -27.47
CA GLY A 148 24.54 8.13 -26.90
C GLY A 148 24.36 6.77 -27.59
N MET A 149 23.60 6.69 -28.68
CA MET A 149 23.31 5.42 -29.35
C MET A 149 24.35 5.14 -30.45
N ASP A 150 25.26 4.24 -30.14
CA ASP A 150 25.99 3.55 -31.17
C ASP A 150 24.99 2.75 -32.03
N ASN A 151 24.93 3.03 -33.34
CA ASN A 151 24.00 2.40 -34.30
C ASN A 151 24.06 0.86 -34.34
N LYS A 152 25.03 0.27 -33.63
CA LYS A 152 25.28 -1.18 -33.55
C LYS A 152 24.74 -1.86 -32.30
N SER A 153 24.29 -1.09 -31.27
CA SER A 153 23.83 -1.69 -30.01
C SER A 153 22.39 -2.25 -30.13
N SER A 154 22.19 -3.47 -29.67
CA SER A 154 20.85 -4.07 -29.60
C SER A 154 19.94 -3.32 -28.61
N LEU A 155 18.61 -3.38 -28.82
CA LEU A 155 17.64 -2.79 -27.87
C LEU A 155 17.84 -3.30 -26.43
N ARG A 156 18.29 -4.53 -26.29
CA ARG A 156 18.57 -5.15 -25.00
C ARG A 156 19.78 -4.52 -24.31
N GLU A 157 20.84 -4.30 -25.04
CA GLU A 157 22.06 -3.65 -24.52
C GLU A 157 21.77 -2.22 -24.07
N ILE A 158 20.97 -1.48 -24.84
CA ILE A 158 20.53 -0.13 -24.47
C ILE A 158 19.74 -0.17 -23.18
N LEU A 159 18.71 -1.03 -23.08
CA LEU A 159 17.91 -1.20 -21.87
C LEU A 159 18.78 -1.53 -20.66
N TYR A 160 19.76 -2.41 -20.80
CA TYR A 160 20.61 -2.89 -19.70
C TYR A 160 21.48 -1.80 -19.10
N ARG A 161 21.88 -0.81 -19.90
CA ARG A 161 22.69 0.34 -19.46
C ARG A 161 21.88 1.41 -18.73
N LEU A 162 20.54 1.41 -18.86
CA LEU A 162 19.70 2.42 -18.24
C LEU A 162 19.84 2.41 -16.72
N PRO A 163 19.91 3.59 -16.09
CA PRO A 163 19.89 3.70 -14.63
C PRO A 163 18.53 3.31 -14.08
N ILE A 164 18.54 2.76 -12.86
CA ILE A 164 17.33 2.48 -12.09
C ILE A 164 17.21 3.44 -10.92
N HIS A 165 15.97 3.80 -10.58
CA HIS A 165 15.61 4.45 -9.33
C HIS A 165 15.01 3.38 -8.42
N ARG A 166 15.65 3.10 -7.31
CA ARG A 166 15.20 2.11 -6.33
C ARG A 166 14.10 2.69 -5.47
N ILE A 167 13.06 1.91 -5.23
CA ILE A 167 11.85 2.35 -4.57
C ILE A 167 11.53 1.41 -3.41
N SER A 168 11.42 1.96 -2.20
CA SER A 168 10.86 1.30 -1.05
C SER A 168 9.35 1.30 -1.12
N VAL A 169 8.73 0.14 -0.98
CA VAL A 169 7.28 -0.02 -1.11
C VAL A 169 6.64 -0.17 0.26
N CYS A 170 5.71 0.72 0.57
CA CYS A 170 4.88 0.67 1.78
C CYS A 170 3.46 0.28 1.41
N ARG A 171 2.97 -0.82 1.95
CA ARG A 171 1.59 -1.24 1.76
C ARG A 171 0.66 -0.40 2.63
N ILE A 172 -0.42 0.08 1.99
CA ILE A 172 -1.50 0.83 2.64
C ILE A 172 -2.88 0.21 2.34
N ASP A 173 -2.91 -0.97 1.75
CA ASP A 173 -4.16 -1.70 1.52
C ASP A 173 -4.75 -2.21 2.84
N ASP A 174 -6.09 -2.22 2.91
CA ASP A 174 -6.82 -2.50 4.13
C ASP A 174 -6.58 -3.90 4.68
N ARG A 175 -6.38 -4.89 3.80
CA ARG A 175 -6.04 -6.25 4.19
C ARG A 175 -4.70 -6.31 4.92
N TYR A 176 -3.68 -5.71 4.35
CA TYR A 176 -2.35 -5.69 4.97
C TYR A 176 -2.37 -4.97 6.32
N LEU A 177 -3.06 -3.82 6.39
CA LEU A 177 -3.14 -3.06 7.64
C LEU A 177 -3.85 -3.86 8.75
N ALA A 178 -4.94 -4.55 8.42
CA ALA A 178 -5.64 -5.42 9.36
C ALA A 178 -4.80 -6.63 9.78
N GLU A 179 -4.18 -7.34 8.82
CA GLU A 179 -3.32 -8.51 9.08
C GLU A 179 -2.08 -8.14 9.93
N ARG A 180 -1.49 -6.96 9.71
CA ARG A 180 -0.35 -6.47 10.47
C ARG A 180 -0.68 -6.24 11.95
N ASN A 181 -1.88 -5.76 12.24
CA ASN A 181 -2.31 -5.50 13.62
C ASN A 181 -2.69 -6.78 14.38
N LEU A 182 -2.98 -7.86 13.66
CA LEU A 182 -3.39 -9.16 14.22
C LEU A 182 -2.52 -10.30 13.65
N PRO A 183 -1.20 -10.30 13.88
CA PRO A 183 -0.32 -11.30 13.31
C PRO A 183 -0.71 -12.71 13.77
N GLY A 184 -0.91 -13.62 12.81
CA GLY A 184 -1.31 -15.00 13.06
C GLY A 184 -2.78 -15.20 13.46
N SER A 185 -3.58 -14.14 13.56
CA SER A 185 -5.01 -14.20 13.88
C SER A 185 -5.88 -13.90 12.67
N LYS A 186 -7.15 -14.34 12.72
CA LYS A 186 -8.13 -13.97 11.70
C LYS A 186 -8.52 -12.50 11.89
N THR A 187 -8.51 -11.73 10.81
CA THR A 187 -8.98 -10.35 10.80
C THR A 187 -10.51 -10.29 10.69
N LEU A 188 -11.08 -9.11 10.93
CA LEU A 188 -12.52 -8.85 10.74
C LEU A 188 -12.84 -8.38 9.32
N ALA A 189 -11.86 -8.34 8.42
CA ALA A 189 -12.03 -7.94 7.04
C ALA A 189 -13.00 -8.86 6.30
N GLY A 190 -13.96 -8.28 5.60
CA GLY A 190 -15.03 -9.02 4.89
C GLY A 190 -16.20 -9.45 5.77
N LEU A 191 -16.15 -9.22 7.09
CA LEU A 191 -17.24 -9.58 8.00
C LEU A 191 -18.23 -8.43 8.16
N LYS A 192 -19.50 -8.78 8.40
CA LYS A 192 -20.52 -7.85 8.90
C LYS A 192 -20.46 -7.86 10.42
N VAL A 193 -20.15 -6.70 11.02
CA VAL A 193 -19.97 -6.55 12.46
C VAL A 193 -20.96 -5.49 12.98
N GLY A 194 -21.70 -5.82 14.01
CA GLY A 194 -22.57 -4.88 14.73
C GLY A 194 -21.99 -4.53 16.10
N LEU A 195 -21.95 -3.26 16.45
CA LEU A 195 -21.60 -2.77 17.78
C LEU A 195 -22.75 -1.96 18.36
N VAL A 196 -23.26 -2.40 19.49
CA VAL A 196 -24.33 -1.72 20.21
C VAL A 196 -23.75 -0.93 21.37
N GLY A 197 -24.06 0.37 21.41
CA GLY A 197 -23.54 1.33 22.37
C GLY A 197 -22.22 1.96 21.92
N CYS A 198 -22.30 3.26 21.62
CA CYS A 198 -21.13 4.09 21.28
C CYS A 198 -20.72 5.00 22.44
N GLY A 199 -20.87 4.54 23.69
CA GLY A 199 -20.39 5.23 24.87
C GLY A 199 -18.86 5.16 25.01
N THR A 200 -18.34 5.39 26.21
CA THR A 200 -16.88 5.37 26.49
C THR A 200 -16.22 4.09 25.98
N ILE A 201 -16.68 2.93 26.41
CA ILE A 201 -16.09 1.63 26.02
C ILE A 201 -16.35 1.36 24.53
N GLY A 202 -17.62 1.53 24.08
CA GLY A 202 -17.99 1.25 22.70
C GLY A 202 -17.27 2.13 21.68
N GLY A 203 -17.01 3.39 22.00
CA GLY A 203 -16.27 4.29 21.11
C GLY A 203 -14.83 3.82 20.85
N TYR A 204 -14.10 3.42 21.90
CA TYR A 204 -12.75 2.85 21.75
C TYR A 204 -12.78 1.48 21.08
N LEU A 205 -13.77 0.64 21.42
CA LEU A 205 -13.94 -0.67 20.79
C LEU A 205 -14.23 -0.53 19.29
N ALA A 206 -15.05 0.44 18.88
CA ALA A 206 -15.33 0.71 17.47
C ALA A 206 -14.03 0.99 16.68
N GLU A 207 -13.12 1.81 17.23
CA GLU A 207 -11.82 2.06 16.61
C GLU A 207 -10.94 0.80 16.53
N MET A 208 -10.91 -0.01 17.58
CA MET A 208 -10.16 -1.28 17.59
C MET A 208 -10.74 -2.26 16.56
N LEU A 209 -12.06 -2.37 16.44
CA LEU A 209 -12.71 -3.20 15.42
C LEU A 209 -12.37 -2.73 14.00
N ALA A 210 -12.41 -1.42 13.74
CA ALA A 210 -12.01 -0.84 12.47
C ALA A 210 -10.55 -1.16 12.12
N LYS A 211 -9.61 -0.98 13.08
CA LYS A 211 -8.20 -1.33 12.92
C LYS A 211 -7.96 -2.83 12.73
N ALA A 212 -8.87 -3.68 13.26
CA ALA A 212 -8.86 -5.12 13.00
C ALA A 212 -9.47 -5.52 11.65
N GLY A 213 -9.91 -4.54 10.84
CA GLY A 213 -10.43 -4.72 9.50
C GLY A 213 -11.96 -4.77 9.39
N ALA A 214 -12.72 -4.56 10.46
CA ALA A 214 -14.17 -4.49 10.37
C ALA A 214 -14.60 -3.37 9.41
N GLY A 215 -15.60 -3.66 8.55
CA GLY A 215 -16.08 -2.70 7.56
C GLY A 215 -15.17 -2.55 6.32
N THR A 216 -14.13 -3.37 6.17
CA THR A 216 -13.26 -3.36 4.98
C THR A 216 -13.48 -4.60 4.12
N ILE A 217 -13.01 -4.57 2.86
CA ILE A 217 -13.02 -5.73 1.92
C ILE A 217 -14.42 -6.34 1.75
N GLY A 218 -15.42 -5.48 1.53
CA GLY A 218 -16.81 -5.90 1.37
C GLY A 218 -17.54 -6.26 2.67
N GLY A 219 -16.86 -6.09 3.82
CA GLY A 219 -17.49 -6.14 5.15
C GLY A 219 -18.25 -4.87 5.48
N LYS A 220 -18.96 -4.87 6.61
CA LYS A 220 -19.70 -3.71 7.12
C LYS A 220 -19.56 -3.61 8.63
N LEU A 221 -19.33 -2.39 9.15
CA LEU A 221 -19.39 -2.10 10.59
C LEU A 221 -20.62 -1.23 10.88
N THR A 222 -21.60 -1.79 11.57
CA THR A 222 -22.81 -1.07 11.95
C THR A 222 -22.73 -0.65 13.42
N LEU A 223 -22.86 0.64 13.70
CA LEU A 223 -22.85 1.22 15.03
C LEU A 223 -24.27 1.62 15.43
N VAL A 224 -24.73 1.13 16.57
CA VAL A 224 -26.07 1.39 17.08
C VAL A 224 -25.99 2.15 18.40
N ASP A 225 -26.53 3.38 18.45
CA ASP A 225 -26.65 4.19 19.67
C ASP A 225 -27.74 5.24 19.51
N MET A 226 -28.58 5.45 20.51
CA MET A 226 -29.66 6.46 20.49
C MET A 226 -29.24 7.82 21.03
N GLY A 227 -28.12 7.87 21.79
CA GLY A 227 -27.69 9.03 22.53
C GLY A 227 -26.93 10.07 21.70
N SER A 228 -26.85 11.28 22.21
CA SER A 228 -26.00 12.33 21.74
C SER A 228 -24.75 12.47 22.63
N LEU A 229 -23.69 13.06 22.13
CA LEU A 229 -22.52 13.36 22.94
C LEU A 229 -22.78 14.59 23.80
N GLU A 230 -22.69 14.43 25.12
CA GLU A 230 -22.93 15.46 26.11
C GLU A 230 -21.61 15.97 26.71
N PRO A 231 -21.57 17.20 27.27
CA PRO A 231 -20.37 17.75 27.91
C PRO A 231 -19.74 16.82 28.95
N GLY A 232 -20.58 16.16 29.75
CA GLY A 232 -20.16 15.20 30.78
C GLY A 232 -19.49 13.92 30.23
N ASN A 233 -19.54 13.69 28.91
CA ASN A 233 -18.86 12.56 28.26
C ASN A 233 -17.44 12.90 27.85
N LEU A 234 -17.13 14.18 27.58
CA LEU A 234 -15.86 14.61 26.93
C LEU A 234 -14.60 14.11 27.62
N GLY A 235 -14.60 14.04 28.96
CA GLY A 235 -13.42 13.63 29.72
C GLY A 235 -13.04 12.14 29.58
N ARG A 236 -13.91 11.32 28.99
CA ARG A 236 -13.69 9.86 28.88
C ARG A 236 -14.11 9.24 27.54
N HIS A 237 -14.77 10.00 26.67
CA HIS A 237 -15.27 9.51 25.40
C HIS A 237 -14.18 9.58 24.32
N ARG A 238 -14.23 8.67 23.33
CA ARG A 238 -13.32 8.68 22.17
C ARG A 238 -13.52 9.92 21.29
N LEU A 239 -14.75 10.39 21.18
CA LEU A 239 -15.09 11.62 20.45
C LEU A 239 -14.69 12.85 21.24
N GLY A 240 -14.23 13.87 20.52
CA GLY A 240 -13.82 15.16 21.07
C GLY A 240 -14.91 16.23 21.04
N PHE A 241 -14.50 17.46 21.34
CA PHE A 241 -15.37 18.63 21.44
C PHE A 241 -16.10 18.96 20.13
N ASP A 242 -15.51 18.66 18.98
CA ASP A 242 -16.06 18.85 17.63
C ASP A 242 -17.29 17.97 17.33
N ALA A 243 -17.50 16.92 18.14
CA ALA A 243 -18.64 16.04 18.07
C ALA A 243 -19.74 16.35 19.10
N LEU A 244 -19.58 17.41 19.91
CA LEU A 244 -20.54 17.77 20.94
C LEU A 244 -21.95 17.97 20.34
N ILE A 245 -22.99 17.49 21.06
CA ILE A 245 -24.40 17.47 20.64
C ILE A 245 -24.75 16.58 19.43
N LYS A 246 -23.79 16.07 18.70
CA LYS A 246 -24.03 15.12 17.59
C LYS A 246 -24.48 13.75 18.15
N LYS A 247 -25.20 12.98 17.33
CA LYS A 247 -25.53 11.59 17.64
C LYS A 247 -24.25 10.74 17.68
N LYS A 248 -24.07 9.98 18.79
CA LYS A 248 -22.83 9.22 19.04
C LYS A 248 -22.51 8.24 17.92
N ALA A 249 -23.52 7.49 17.42
CA ALA A 249 -23.30 6.54 16.34
C ALA A 249 -22.84 7.22 15.05
N GLU A 250 -23.45 8.34 14.67
CA GLU A 250 -23.08 9.10 13.47
C GLU A 250 -21.68 9.70 13.60
N ALA A 251 -21.40 10.40 14.69
CA ALA A 251 -20.11 11.01 14.94
C ALA A 251 -18.97 9.96 15.02
N MET A 252 -19.24 8.77 15.57
CA MET A 252 -18.28 7.66 15.56
C MET A 252 -18.04 7.15 14.15
N CYS A 253 -19.05 7.02 13.29
CA CYS A 253 -18.86 6.63 11.90
C CYS A 253 -17.94 7.64 11.15
N ASP A 254 -18.14 8.94 11.37
CA ASP A 254 -17.30 9.97 10.77
C ASP A 254 -15.85 9.88 11.28
N GLU A 255 -15.66 9.67 12.57
CA GLU A 255 -14.35 9.47 13.16
C GLU A 255 -13.67 8.20 12.60
N LEU A 256 -14.40 7.10 12.46
CA LEU A 256 -13.85 5.87 11.89
C LEU A 256 -13.43 6.03 10.44
N ARG A 257 -14.18 6.78 9.62
CA ARG A 257 -13.78 7.09 8.24
C ARG A 257 -12.50 7.93 8.18
N ARG A 258 -12.28 8.79 9.18
CA ARG A 258 -11.03 9.56 9.29
C ARG A 258 -9.83 8.68 9.67
N VAL A 259 -10.05 7.69 10.55
CA VAL A 259 -9.00 6.75 11.00
C VAL A 259 -8.73 5.65 9.98
N ALA A 260 -9.77 5.16 9.31
CA ALA A 260 -9.72 4.09 8.32
C ALA A 260 -10.56 4.47 7.07
N PRO A 261 -10.01 5.24 6.13
CA PRO A 261 -10.77 5.83 5.02
C PRO A 261 -11.47 4.83 4.08
N GLY A 262 -11.03 3.57 4.07
CA GLY A 262 -11.67 2.50 3.30
C GLY A 262 -12.83 1.78 4.01
N ILE A 263 -13.24 2.25 5.20
CA ILE A 263 -14.26 1.56 6.01
C ILE A 263 -15.69 1.83 5.52
N ASP A 264 -16.48 0.78 5.37
CA ASP A 264 -17.95 0.86 5.28
C ASP A 264 -18.53 0.84 6.70
N ALA A 265 -18.67 2.04 7.28
CA ALA A 265 -19.29 2.25 8.59
C ALA A 265 -20.66 2.88 8.43
N ALA A 266 -21.67 2.29 9.07
CA ALA A 266 -23.05 2.78 9.08
C ALA A 266 -23.55 3.02 10.51
N ALA A 267 -24.28 4.13 10.71
CA ALA A 267 -24.90 4.47 11.98
C ALA A 267 -26.38 4.08 11.98
N VAL A 268 -26.85 3.55 13.11
CA VAL A 268 -28.25 3.36 13.43
C VAL A 268 -28.55 4.14 14.71
N VAL A 269 -29.27 5.24 14.58
CA VAL A 269 -29.68 6.07 15.71
C VAL A 269 -31.01 5.52 16.26
N GLY A 270 -30.92 4.72 17.31
CA GLY A 270 -32.11 4.09 17.89
C GLY A 270 -31.79 2.99 18.89
N ASP A 271 -32.85 2.37 19.40
CA ASP A 271 -32.74 1.16 20.23
C ASP A 271 -32.43 -0.05 19.35
N VAL A 272 -31.48 -0.88 19.78
CA VAL A 272 -31.11 -2.13 19.09
C VAL A 272 -32.31 -3.07 18.89
N LYS A 273 -33.28 -3.04 19.78
CA LYS A 273 -34.52 -3.85 19.67
C LYS A 273 -35.40 -3.46 18.47
N ALA A 274 -35.28 -2.21 18.01
CA ALA A 274 -35.97 -1.70 16.83
C ALA A 274 -35.10 -1.75 15.54
N ALA A 275 -33.82 -2.04 15.65
CA ALA A 275 -32.92 -2.13 14.52
C ALA A 275 -33.02 -3.52 13.87
N ASN A 276 -33.60 -3.59 12.67
CA ASN A 276 -33.47 -4.77 11.82
C ASN A 276 -31.99 -4.85 11.31
N MET A 277 -31.19 -5.63 12.00
CA MET A 277 -29.76 -5.89 11.62
C MET A 277 -29.62 -7.15 10.78
#